data_7c509d97c1d1d35e6f94335d154f4f55
#
_entry.id   7c509d97c1d1d35e6f94335d154f4f55
#
_cell.length_a   1.000
_cell.length_b   1.000
_cell.length_c   1.000
_cell.angle_alpha   90.00
_cell.angle_beta   90.00
_cell.angle_gamma   90.00
#
_symmetry.space_group_name_H-M   'P 1'
#
loop_
_entity.id
_entity.type
_entity.pdbx_description
1 polymer ?
#
loop_
_entity_poly.entity_id
_entity_poly.type
_entity_poly.pdbx_seq_one_letter_code
_entity_poly.pdbx_strand_id
1 'polypeptide(L)'
;MRDITHFLLATLLSLATLACRHDTPPADGSLSRQLPPDTKEILRQLNDRDNREEALRLADSLAALPPSDDPWLEIRIAQAVANTLYKFRRDPSDAIRVQERALAVYRLHPDAADDPADLLSTLGHY
;
A
#
# COMPACT_ATOMS: atom_id res chain seq x y z
N MET A 1 28.40 -2.86 -41.00
CA MET A 1 28.57 -2.42 -39.59
C MET A 1 27.75 -1.19 -39.24
N ARG A 2 27.70 -0.21 -40.13
CA ARG A 2 26.88 0.99 -39.88
C ARG A 2 25.39 0.67 -39.73
N ASP A 3 24.89 -0.26 -40.49
CA ASP A 3 23.47 -0.61 -40.50
C ASP A 3 23.02 -1.24 -39.18
N ILE A 4 23.90 -2.00 -38.55
CA ILE A 4 23.64 -2.63 -37.27
C ILE A 4 23.50 -1.57 -36.18
N THR A 5 24.36 -0.55 -36.22
CA THR A 5 24.33 0.53 -35.25
C THR A 5 23.03 1.35 -35.36
N HIS A 6 22.60 1.66 -36.58
CA HIS A 6 21.36 2.37 -36.83
C HIS A 6 20.15 1.55 -36.41
N PHE A 7 20.21 0.26 -36.66
CA PHE A 7 19.13 -0.64 -36.25
C PHE A 7 18.97 -0.70 -34.74
N LEU A 8 20.08 -0.78 -34.03
CA LEU A 8 20.05 -0.75 -32.56
C LEU A 8 19.51 0.56 -32.01
N LEU A 9 19.89 1.67 -32.60
CA LEU A 9 19.36 2.98 -32.21
C LEU A 9 17.86 3.08 -32.42
N ALA A 10 17.37 2.59 -33.55
CA ALA A 10 15.94 2.59 -33.83
C ALA A 10 15.17 1.71 -32.83
N THR A 11 15.72 0.58 -32.45
CA THR A 11 15.10 -0.31 -31.46
C THR A 11 15.04 0.36 -30.09
N LEU A 12 16.09 1.04 -29.67
CA LEU A 12 16.13 1.76 -28.42
C LEU A 12 15.10 2.90 -28.39
N LEU A 13 14.96 3.62 -29.48
CA LEU A 13 13.97 4.68 -29.60
C LEU A 13 12.55 4.13 -29.49
N SER A 14 12.29 2.98 -30.07
CA SER A 14 10.98 2.34 -29.99
C SER A 14 10.64 1.93 -28.56
N LEU A 15 11.61 1.41 -27.83
CA LEU A 15 11.43 1.06 -26.42
C LEU A 15 11.15 2.29 -25.56
N ALA A 16 11.88 3.38 -25.80
CA ALA A 16 11.65 4.62 -25.08
C ALA A 16 10.24 5.16 -25.33
N THR A 17 9.75 5.06 -26.56
CA THR A 17 8.40 5.50 -26.90
C THR A 17 7.34 4.67 -26.17
N LEU A 18 7.55 3.37 -26.08
CA LEU A 18 6.64 2.48 -25.35
C LEU A 18 6.63 2.80 -23.85
N ALA A 19 7.79 3.06 -23.26
CA ALA A 19 7.89 3.46 -21.88
C ALA A 19 7.14 4.76 -21.61
N CYS A 20 7.25 5.75 -22.50
CA CYS A 20 6.51 7.01 -22.38
C CYS A 20 4.99 6.80 -22.43
N ARG A 21 4.50 5.84 -23.19
CA ARG A 21 3.07 5.52 -23.22
C ARG A 21 2.58 4.92 -21.92
N HIS A 22 3.41 4.13 -21.27
CA HIS A 22 3.08 3.56 -19.97
C HIS A 22 3.03 4.61 -18.88
N ASP A 23 3.86 5.63 -19.02
CA ASP A 23 3.94 6.70 -18.04
C ASP A 23 2.83 7.74 -18.20
N THR A 24 2.01 7.64 -19.26
CA THR A 24 0.88 8.52 -19.40
C THR A 24 -0.22 8.08 -18.45
N PRO A 25 -0.42 8.76 -17.33
CA PRO A 25 -1.52 8.38 -16.45
C PRO A 25 -2.83 8.67 -17.15
N PRO A 26 -3.84 7.87 -16.91
CA PRO A 26 -5.16 8.19 -17.38
C PRO A 26 -5.58 9.56 -16.89
N ALA A 27 -6.31 10.25 -17.72
CA ALA A 27 -6.58 11.68 -17.55
C ALA A 27 -7.39 12.03 -16.32
N ASP A 28 -8.10 11.09 -15.74
CA ASP A 28 -8.84 11.36 -14.52
C ASP A 28 -8.00 10.98 -13.32
N GLY A 29 -7.51 11.96 -12.61
CA GLY A 29 -6.71 11.78 -11.41
C GLY A 29 -7.43 11.10 -10.25
N SER A 30 -8.68 10.67 -10.44
CA SER A 30 -9.44 9.93 -9.44
C SER A 30 -9.09 8.47 -9.37
N LEU A 31 -8.09 8.05 -10.14
CA LEU A 31 -7.76 6.65 -10.20
C LEU A 31 -7.21 6.16 -8.91
N SER A 32 -7.88 5.16 -8.45
CA SER A 32 -7.37 4.29 -7.42
C SER A 32 -5.95 3.90 -7.80
N ARG A 33 -5.01 4.32 -6.99
CA ARG A 33 -3.64 3.85 -7.11
C ARG A 33 -3.66 2.34 -7.03
N GLN A 34 -3.00 1.71 -7.99
CA GLN A 34 -2.93 0.27 -7.98
C GLN A 34 -1.94 -0.21 -6.93
N LEU A 35 -2.38 -1.16 -6.13
CA LEU A 35 -1.52 -1.78 -5.15
C LEU A 35 -0.48 -2.66 -5.84
N PRO A 36 0.79 -2.62 -5.41
CA PRO A 36 1.77 -3.61 -5.86
C PRO A 36 1.29 -5.03 -5.58
N PRO A 37 1.66 -6.02 -6.41
CA PRO A 37 1.24 -7.41 -6.21
C PRO A 37 1.59 -7.96 -4.83
N ASP A 38 2.77 -7.63 -4.31
CA ASP A 38 3.20 -8.06 -2.98
C ASP A 38 2.30 -7.49 -1.89
N THR A 39 1.90 -6.23 -2.03
CA THR A 39 1.00 -5.58 -1.09
C THR A 39 -0.40 -6.20 -1.13
N LYS A 40 -0.89 -6.53 -2.32
CA LYS A 40 -2.17 -7.22 -2.45
C LYS A 40 -2.17 -8.55 -1.71
N GLU A 41 -1.09 -9.30 -1.84
CA GLU A 41 -0.95 -10.59 -1.16
C GLU A 41 -0.89 -10.42 0.35
N ILE A 42 -0.15 -9.42 0.83
CA ILE A 42 -0.09 -9.11 2.26
C ILE A 42 -1.49 -8.78 2.80
N LEU A 43 -2.24 -7.94 2.10
CA LEU A 43 -3.58 -7.58 2.52
C LEU A 43 -4.53 -8.77 2.51
N ARG A 44 -4.37 -9.67 1.55
CA ARG A 44 -5.15 -10.90 1.50
C ARG A 44 -4.85 -11.80 2.70
N GLN A 45 -3.58 -11.98 3.02
CA GLN A 45 -3.16 -12.81 4.16
C GLN A 45 -3.62 -12.22 5.50
N LEU A 46 -3.60 -10.91 5.64
CA LEU A 46 -4.08 -10.23 6.84
C LEU A 46 -5.57 -10.43 7.06
N ASN A 47 -6.34 -10.64 6.01
CA ASN A 47 -7.78 -10.83 6.09
C ASN A 47 -8.21 -12.30 6.03
N ASP A 48 -7.29 -13.24 6.06
CA ASP A 48 -7.57 -14.66 5.93
C ASP A 48 -8.13 -15.23 7.23
N ARG A 49 -9.43 -15.47 7.25
CA ARG A 49 -10.13 -15.98 8.43
C ARG A 49 -9.81 -17.45 8.72
N ASP A 50 -9.39 -18.18 7.72
CA ASP A 50 -9.08 -19.59 7.86
C ASP A 50 -7.68 -19.82 8.45
N ASN A 51 -6.81 -18.80 8.37
CA ASN A 51 -5.45 -18.84 8.89
C ASN A 51 -5.19 -17.67 9.85
N ARG A 52 -5.99 -17.58 10.90
CA ARG A 52 -5.91 -16.48 11.88
C ARG A 52 -4.56 -16.33 12.52
N GLU A 53 -3.93 -17.45 12.88
CA GLU A 53 -2.62 -17.43 13.54
C GLU A 53 -1.55 -16.84 12.60
N GLU A 54 -1.57 -17.23 11.34
CA GLU A 54 -0.66 -16.68 10.34
C GLU A 54 -0.94 -15.20 10.08
N ALA A 55 -2.22 -14.83 10.01
CA ALA A 55 -2.61 -13.43 9.84
C ALA A 55 -2.11 -12.58 11.01
N LEU A 56 -2.27 -13.05 12.25
CA LEU A 56 -1.78 -12.36 13.44
C LEU A 56 -0.26 -12.26 13.47
N ARG A 57 0.41 -13.34 13.08
CA ARG A 57 1.88 -13.34 13.02
C ARG A 57 2.40 -12.33 12.01
N LEU A 58 1.75 -12.27 10.84
CA LEU A 58 2.08 -11.29 9.82
C LEU A 58 1.78 -9.87 10.32
N ALA A 59 0.65 -9.66 10.98
CA ALA A 59 0.29 -8.35 11.52
C ALA A 59 1.31 -7.87 12.56
N ASP A 60 1.73 -8.74 13.46
CA ASP A 60 2.76 -8.40 14.45
C ASP A 60 4.09 -8.06 13.78
N SER A 61 4.48 -8.81 12.77
CA SER A 61 5.70 -8.57 12.02
C SER A 61 5.67 -7.20 11.32
N LEU A 62 4.55 -6.88 10.68
CA LEU A 62 4.38 -5.60 9.98
C LEU A 62 4.33 -4.43 10.97
N ALA A 63 3.70 -4.62 12.12
CA ALA A 63 3.63 -3.58 13.16
C ALA A 63 5.01 -3.24 13.73
N ALA A 64 5.94 -4.19 13.71
CA ALA A 64 7.30 -4.01 14.21
C ALA A 64 8.23 -3.35 13.18
N LEU A 65 7.85 -3.33 11.91
CA LEU A 65 8.68 -2.73 10.87
C LEU A 65 8.64 -1.20 10.93
N PRO A 66 9.74 -0.53 10.50
CA PRO A 66 9.70 0.92 10.35
C PRO A 66 8.71 1.33 9.26
N PRO A 67 8.22 2.59 9.29
CA PRO A 67 7.29 3.06 8.28
C PRO A 67 7.84 2.94 6.86
N SER A 68 6.96 2.62 5.91
CA SER A 68 7.30 2.59 4.50
C SER A 68 7.61 4.00 3.98
N ASP A 69 8.45 4.10 2.96
CA ASP A 69 8.75 5.36 2.30
C ASP A 69 7.55 5.92 1.53
N ASP A 70 6.59 5.07 1.18
CA ASP A 70 5.37 5.49 0.50
C ASP A 70 4.26 5.71 1.53
N PRO A 71 3.85 6.97 1.78
CA PRO A 71 2.83 7.27 2.78
C PRO A 71 1.49 6.58 2.51
N TRP A 72 1.10 6.47 1.26
CA TRP A 72 -0.16 5.83 0.89
C TRP A 72 -0.16 4.33 1.24
N LEU A 73 0.93 3.64 0.91
CA LEU A 73 1.07 2.22 1.27
C LEU A 73 1.15 2.05 2.78
N GLU A 74 1.86 2.94 3.47
CA GLU A 74 1.97 2.87 4.93
C GLU A 74 0.59 2.96 5.60
N ILE A 75 -0.23 3.90 5.18
CA ILE A 75 -1.58 4.05 5.72
C ILE A 75 -2.42 2.81 5.43
N ARG A 76 -2.37 2.30 4.20
CA ARG A 76 -3.14 1.13 3.79
C ARG A 76 -2.75 -0.11 4.59
N ILE A 77 -1.47 -0.35 4.73
CA ILE A 77 -0.96 -1.51 5.48
C ILE A 77 -1.27 -1.36 6.96
N ALA A 78 -1.05 -0.19 7.54
CA ALA A 78 -1.32 0.05 8.95
C ALA A 78 -2.80 -0.15 9.30
N GLN A 79 -3.71 0.33 8.45
CA GLN A 79 -5.14 0.12 8.65
C GLN A 79 -5.50 -1.38 8.61
N ALA A 80 -4.93 -2.11 7.66
CA ALA A 80 -5.18 -3.55 7.55
C ALA A 80 -4.62 -4.30 8.75
N VAL A 81 -3.43 -3.94 9.22
CA VAL A 81 -2.81 -4.53 10.40
C VAL A 81 -3.67 -4.27 11.64
N ALA A 82 -4.11 -3.03 11.83
CA ALA A 82 -4.97 -2.66 12.95
C ALA A 82 -6.27 -3.46 12.95
N ASN A 83 -6.90 -3.59 11.79
CA ASN A 83 -8.12 -4.37 11.65
C ASN A 83 -7.91 -5.84 11.99
N THR A 84 -6.80 -6.41 11.55
CA THR A 84 -6.46 -7.81 11.83
C THR A 84 -6.25 -8.03 13.33
N LEU A 85 -5.50 -7.16 13.99
CA LEU A 85 -5.25 -7.25 15.41
C LEU A 85 -6.55 -7.15 16.22
N TYR A 86 -7.40 -6.22 15.87
CA TYR A 86 -8.69 -6.05 16.54
C TYR A 86 -9.63 -7.24 16.31
N LYS A 87 -9.73 -7.66 15.05
CA LYS A 87 -10.70 -8.68 14.65
C LYS A 87 -10.33 -10.08 15.17
N PHE A 88 -9.06 -10.43 15.12
CA PHE A 88 -8.61 -11.79 15.44
C PHE A 88 -8.09 -11.92 16.87
N ARG A 89 -7.49 -10.89 17.42
CA ARG A 89 -6.99 -10.91 18.80
C ARG A 89 -7.97 -10.28 19.79
N ARG A 90 -8.84 -9.42 19.28
CA ARG A 90 -9.82 -8.66 20.08
C ARG A 90 -9.18 -7.80 21.18
N ASP A 91 -7.96 -7.38 20.94
CA ASP A 91 -7.26 -6.45 21.82
C ASP A 91 -7.23 -5.08 21.13
N PRO A 92 -8.01 -4.10 21.62
CA PRO A 92 -8.06 -2.79 21.01
C PRO A 92 -6.76 -2.00 21.18
N SER A 93 -5.96 -2.29 22.21
CA SER A 93 -4.77 -1.50 22.52
C SER A 93 -3.75 -1.51 21.40
N ASP A 94 -3.43 -2.69 20.87
CA ASP A 94 -2.49 -2.82 19.76
C ASP A 94 -3.05 -2.23 18.47
N ALA A 95 -4.34 -2.44 18.23
CA ALA A 95 -5.01 -1.90 17.05
C ALA A 95 -4.99 -0.37 17.06
N ILE A 96 -5.30 0.24 18.20
CA ILE A 96 -5.26 1.70 18.35
C ILE A 96 -3.88 2.24 18.08
N ARG A 97 -2.84 1.62 18.64
CA ARG A 97 -1.46 2.06 18.46
C ARG A 97 -1.06 2.05 16.99
N VAL A 98 -1.41 1.00 16.27
CA VAL A 98 -1.10 0.89 14.84
C VAL A 98 -1.91 1.89 14.02
N GLN A 99 -3.17 2.09 14.37
CA GLN A 99 -4.02 3.07 13.70
C GLN A 99 -3.55 4.50 13.94
N GLU A 100 -3.07 4.81 15.14
CA GLU A 100 -2.47 6.11 15.44
C GLU A 100 -1.22 6.36 14.61
N ARG A 101 -0.46 5.31 14.32
CA ARG A 101 0.69 5.40 13.41
C ARG A 101 0.22 5.79 12.00
N ALA A 102 -0.85 5.21 11.50
CA ALA A 102 -1.44 5.59 10.21
C ALA A 102 -1.89 7.05 10.22
N LEU A 103 -2.51 7.48 11.33
CA LEU A 103 -2.97 8.86 11.47
C LEU A 103 -1.80 9.85 11.49
N ALA A 104 -0.69 9.50 12.12
CA ALA A 104 0.51 10.33 12.13
C ALA A 104 1.06 10.52 10.71
N VAL A 105 1.08 9.47 9.91
CA VAL A 105 1.49 9.56 8.51
C VAL A 105 0.51 10.44 7.72
N TYR A 106 -0.77 10.28 7.95
CA TYR A 106 -1.80 11.10 7.30
C TYR A 106 -1.62 12.59 7.61
N ARG A 107 -1.32 12.94 8.85
CA ARG A 107 -1.12 14.36 9.24
C ARG A 107 0.04 15.00 8.49
N LEU A 108 1.08 14.23 8.18
CA LEU A 108 2.21 14.71 7.39
C LEU A 108 1.93 14.68 5.89
N HIS A 109 1.08 13.78 5.44
CA HIS A 109 0.78 13.56 4.02
C HIS A 109 -0.72 13.39 3.81
N PRO A 110 -1.50 14.49 3.90
CA PRO A 110 -2.97 14.39 3.81
C PRO A 110 -3.49 13.80 2.50
N ASP A 111 -2.74 13.96 1.42
CA ASP A 111 -3.13 13.42 0.11
C ASP A 111 -2.91 11.91 -0.01
N ALA A 112 -2.27 11.29 0.97
CA ALA A 112 -1.95 9.87 0.93
C ALA A 112 -3.11 8.98 1.36
N ALA A 113 -4.12 9.51 2.03
CA ALA A 113 -5.29 8.73 2.43
C ALA A 113 -6.37 8.80 1.37
N ASP A 114 -6.88 7.64 0.96
CA ASP A 114 -7.98 7.58 -0.01
C ASP A 114 -9.28 8.07 0.61
N ASP A 115 -9.51 7.72 1.87
CA ASP A 115 -10.68 8.16 2.63
C ASP A 115 -10.27 8.56 4.05
N PRO A 116 -10.00 9.86 4.27
CA PRO A 116 -9.64 10.33 5.62
C PRO A 116 -10.72 10.09 6.68
N ALA A 117 -11.98 10.13 6.27
CA ALA A 117 -13.08 9.88 7.21
C ALA A 117 -13.07 8.43 7.71
N ASP A 118 -12.75 7.48 6.86
CA ASP A 118 -12.62 6.08 7.24
C ASP A 118 -11.48 5.89 8.24
N LEU A 119 -10.35 6.53 7.99
CA LEU A 119 -9.20 6.47 8.89
C LEU A 119 -9.54 6.98 10.30
N LEU A 120 -10.29 8.07 10.39
CA LEU A 120 -10.68 8.66 11.67
C LEU A 120 -11.78 7.87 12.35
N SER A 121 -12.77 7.37 11.60
CA SER A 121 -13.89 6.62 12.16
C SER A 121 -13.44 5.27 12.72
N THR A 122 -12.44 4.66 12.12
CA THR A 122 -11.90 3.38 12.60
C THR A 122 -11.33 3.51 14.02
N LEU A 123 -10.68 4.63 14.33
CA LEU A 123 -10.18 4.89 15.68
C LEU A 123 -11.31 4.94 16.72
N GLY A 124 -12.46 5.48 16.35
CA GLY A 124 -13.61 5.52 17.23
C GLY A 124 -14.28 4.16 17.45
N HIS A 125 -13.95 3.19 16.61
CA HIS A 125 -14.51 1.84 16.70
C HIS A 125 -13.76 0.94 17.66
N TYR A 126 -12.48 1.25 17.90
CA TYR A 126 -11.63 0.52 18.83
C TYR A 126 -11.75 1.10 20.24
#